data_ea8becc91f0d6b6e14a4dadcceaf4b58
#
_entry.id   ea8becc91f0d6b6e14a4dadcceaf4b58
#
_cell.length_a   1.000
_cell.length_b   1.000
_cell.length_c   1.000
_cell.angle_alpha   90.00
_cell.angle_beta   90.00
_cell.angle_gamma   90.00
#
_symmetry.space_group_name_H-M   'P 1'
#
loop_
_entity.id
_entity.type
_entity.pdbx_description
1 polymer ?
#
loop_
_entity_poly.entity_id
_entity_poly.type
_entity_poly.pdbx_seq_one_letter_code
_entity_poly.pdbx_strand_id
1 'polypeptide(L)'
;YLDDNETGASRRAAVDVVFDGGHEFTLTIDQADYSVPASMDHAWAELPAYVEASDYCYVTHYAPLSEGKTARNFTICYDTKKRIANWVAYPIHSCYRVGKYERSNAWKYDPEVPEEFQVDLSRGSYNGRPIRGHQCMSYHRYVSYSSLLNEQTFYSTNIMPQDPDFNSGSWGDLEDLTLKYISYPDTLYNVTGTYGVQGYTTD
;
A
#
# COMPACT_ATOMS: atom_id res chain seq x y z
N TYR A 1 5.63 5.74 18.94
CA TYR A 1 5.38 7.07 18.35
C TYR A 1 6.73 7.70 18.03
N LEU A 2 6.92 8.13 16.78
CA LEU A 2 8.02 9.02 16.42
C LEU A 2 7.39 10.39 16.18
N ASP A 3 7.81 11.37 16.97
CA ASP A 3 7.41 12.75 16.74
C ASP A 3 7.98 13.25 15.40
N ASP A 4 7.31 14.21 14.79
CA ASP A 4 7.77 14.83 13.55
C ASP A 4 9.20 15.38 13.73
N ASN A 5 10.01 15.23 12.68
CA ASN A 5 11.38 15.73 12.71
C ASN A 5 11.44 17.19 12.25
N GLU A 6 11.25 18.11 13.15
CA GLU A 6 11.32 19.56 12.90
C GLU A 6 12.72 20.14 13.11
N THR A 7 13.76 19.31 13.16
CA THR A 7 15.12 19.76 13.54
C THR A 7 15.90 20.43 12.42
N GLY A 8 15.41 20.41 11.18
CA GLY A 8 16.14 20.93 10.02
C GLY A 8 17.26 20.01 9.53
N ALA A 9 17.35 18.78 10.05
CA ALA A 9 18.33 17.77 9.63
C ALA A 9 17.77 16.36 9.78
N SER A 10 18.22 15.44 8.94
CA SER A 10 17.88 14.03 9.09
C SER A 10 18.36 13.49 10.43
N ARG A 11 17.56 12.67 11.08
CA ARG A 11 17.95 11.96 12.31
C ARG A 11 17.84 10.45 12.12
N ARG A 12 18.70 9.72 12.84
CA ARG A 12 18.74 8.25 12.81
C ARG A 12 18.57 7.71 14.22
N ALA A 13 17.73 6.68 14.35
CA ALA A 13 17.59 5.88 15.56
C ALA A 13 17.90 4.42 15.23
N ALA A 14 18.50 3.71 16.17
CA ALA A 14 18.66 2.26 16.11
C ALA A 14 17.84 1.63 17.24
N VAL A 15 17.07 0.60 16.91
CA VAL A 15 16.28 -0.18 17.86
C VAL A 15 16.74 -1.62 17.77
N ASP A 16 17.28 -2.16 18.87
CA ASP A 16 17.64 -3.56 18.94
C ASP A 16 16.40 -4.38 19.30
N VAL A 17 16.07 -5.34 18.45
CA VAL A 17 14.94 -6.23 18.63
C VAL A 17 15.49 -7.60 19.00
N VAL A 18 15.11 -8.07 20.19
CA VAL A 18 15.50 -9.37 20.72
C VAL A 18 14.31 -10.29 20.73
N PHE A 19 14.41 -11.45 20.11
CA PHE A 19 13.38 -12.49 20.11
C PHE A 19 13.61 -13.53 21.21
N ASP A 20 12.54 -14.18 21.61
CA ASP A 20 12.63 -15.38 22.43
C ASP A 20 13.47 -16.44 21.70
N GLY A 21 14.60 -16.82 22.34
CA GLY A 21 15.60 -17.71 21.71
C GLY A 21 16.94 -17.04 21.38
N GLY A 22 17.10 -15.74 21.71
CA GLY A 22 18.39 -15.04 21.64
C GLY A 22 18.80 -14.59 20.25
N HIS A 23 17.88 -14.57 19.30
CA HIS A 23 18.09 -13.93 18.01
C HIS A 23 17.89 -12.42 18.13
N GLU A 24 18.86 -11.66 17.67
CA GLU A 24 18.86 -10.19 17.72
C GLU A 24 18.99 -9.64 16.30
N PHE A 25 18.30 -8.52 16.04
CA PHE A 25 18.61 -7.67 14.89
C PHE A 25 18.41 -6.21 15.27
N THR A 26 19.17 -5.33 14.65
CA THR A 26 19.06 -3.89 14.83
C THR A 26 18.21 -3.32 13.71
N LEU A 27 17.07 -2.71 14.05
CA LEU A 27 16.27 -1.91 13.13
C LEU A 27 16.81 -0.48 13.14
N THR A 28 17.31 -0.02 11.99
CA THR A 28 17.70 1.37 11.82
C THR A 28 16.54 2.15 11.23
N ILE A 29 16.14 3.22 11.91
CA ILE A 29 15.09 4.14 11.47
C ILE A 29 15.76 5.45 11.10
N ASP A 30 15.71 5.81 9.82
CA ASP A 30 16.14 7.12 9.33
C ASP A 30 14.89 7.99 9.17
N GLN A 31 14.85 9.09 9.89
CA GLN A 31 13.81 10.10 9.75
C GLN A 31 14.43 11.32 9.05
N ALA A 32 14.00 11.55 7.81
CA ALA A 32 14.40 12.73 7.06
C ALA A 32 13.90 14.02 7.74
N ASP A 33 14.58 15.11 7.45
CA ASP A 33 14.05 16.43 7.78
C ASP A 33 12.72 16.66 7.07
N TYR A 34 11.79 17.33 7.74
CA TYR A 34 10.45 17.65 7.24
C TYR A 34 10.45 18.64 6.05
N SER A 35 11.61 19.08 5.58
CA SER A 35 11.74 19.91 4.38
C SER A 35 11.51 19.07 3.12
N VAL A 36 10.27 18.98 2.74
CA VAL A 36 9.78 18.08 1.70
C VAL A 36 9.82 18.71 0.31
N PRO A 37 10.20 17.94 -0.74
CA PRO A 37 9.96 18.35 -2.14
C PRO A 37 8.45 18.53 -2.39
N ALA A 38 8.09 19.60 -3.10
CA ALA A 38 6.72 20.07 -3.31
C ALA A 38 5.80 19.12 -4.12
N SER A 39 6.21 17.88 -4.39
CA SER A 39 5.51 16.94 -5.29
C SER A 39 4.81 15.76 -4.61
N MET A 40 4.94 15.59 -3.31
CA MET A 40 4.19 14.58 -2.55
C MET A 40 3.34 15.25 -1.47
N ASP A 41 2.12 14.73 -1.29
CA ASP A 41 1.30 15.08 -0.13
C ASP A 41 1.91 14.39 1.12
N HIS A 42 2.75 15.12 1.83
CA HIS A 42 3.50 14.65 3.00
C HIS A 42 2.76 14.79 4.33
N ALA A 43 1.48 15.09 4.27
CA ALA A 43 0.62 15.09 5.45
C ALA A 43 0.46 13.71 6.12
N TRP A 44 1.07 12.65 5.52
CA TRP A 44 0.92 11.27 5.94
C TRP A 44 2.26 10.69 6.42
N ALA A 45 2.35 10.45 7.72
CA ALA A 45 3.60 10.07 8.39
C ALA A 45 4.20 8.72 7.96
N GLU A 46 3.36 7.83 7.37
CA GLU A 46 3.80 6.50 6.94
C GLU A 46 4.41 6.46 5.54
N LEU A 47 4.41 7.56 4.80
CA LEU A 47 4.96 7.54 3.45
C LEU A 47 6.47 7.31 3.51
N PRO A 48 6.99 6.29 2.79
CA PRO A 48 8.42 6.10 2.63
C PRO A 48 9.08 7.32 1.99
N ALA A 49 10.39 7.47 2.24
CA ALA A 49 11.16 8.56 1.65
C ALA A 49 11.02 8.59 0.12
N TYR A 50 10.87 9.79 -0.42
CA TYR A 50 10.85 10.00 -1.86
C TYR A 50 12.22 9.62 -2.47
N VAL A 51 12.17 8.86 -3.54
CA VAL A 51 13.35 8.52 -4.35
C VAL A 51 13.12 9.01 -5.76
N GLU A 52 13.92 9.95 -6.23
CA GLU A 52 13.87 10.41 -7.61
C GLU A 52 14.49 9.34 -8.53
N ALA A 53 13.67 8.78 -9.41
CA ALA A 53 14.10 7.85 -10.44
C ALA A 53 13.18 7.99 -11.67
N SER A 54 13.76 7.88 -12.86
CA SER A 54 13.03 8.04 -14.13
C SER A 54 11.91 7.03 -14.32
N ASP A 55 12.04 5.86 -13.70
CA ASP A 55 11.10 4.75 -13.83
C ASP A 55 10.05 4.73 -12.69
N TYR A 56 10.10 5.70 -11.76
CA TYR A 56 9.15 5.74 -10.63
C TYR A 56 8.05 6.76 -10.86
N CYS A 57 6.83 6.31 -10.65
CA CYS A 57 5.62 7.12 -10.69
C CYS A 57 4.97 7.11 -9.29
N TYR A 58 4.72 8.29 -8.74
CA TYR A 58 4.07 8.45 -7.43
C TYR A 58 2.64 8.91 -7.66
N VAL A 59 1.68 8.17 -7.14
CA VAL A 59 0.25 8.46 -7.27
C VAL A 59 -0.43 8.35 -5.92
N THR A 60 -1.29 9.32 -5.61
CA THR A 60 -2.15 9.28 -4.44
C THR A 60 -3.62 9.22 -4.88
N HIS A 61 -4.30 8.19 -4.48
CA HIS A 61 -5.72 8.01 -4.74
C HIS A 61 -6.57 8.55 -3.60
N TYR A 62 -7.63 9.26 -3.97
CA TYR A 62 -8.64 9.76 -3.06
C TYR A 62 -10.01 9.20 -3.43
N ALA A 63 -10.85 8.99 -2.43
CA ALA A 63 -12.23 8.55 -2.65
C ALA A 63 -13.18 9.18 -1.62
N PRO A 64 -14.45 9.43 -2.00
CA PRO A 64 -15.45 9.95 -1.08
C PRO A 64 -15.82 8.88 -0.03
N LEU A 65 -15.85 9.28 1.25
CA LEU A 65 -16.30 8.46 2.37
C LEU A 65 -17.77 8.74 2.71
N SER A 66 -18.20 10.01 2.57
CA SER A 66 -19.56 10.48 2.77
C SER A 66 -19.76 11.79 2.01
N GLU A 67 -20.97 12.35 2.08
CA GLU A 67 -21.25 13.65 1.45
C GLU A 67 -20.25 14.72 1.92
N GLY A 68 -19.60 15.37 0.95
CA GLY A 68 -18.61 16.42 1.17
C GLY A 68 -17.32 15.97 1.88
N LYS A 69 -17.11 14.66 2.13
CA LYS A 69 -15.91 14.14 2.77
C LYS A 69 -15.17 13.18 1.85
N THR A 70 -14.00 13.61 1.42
CA THR A 70 -13.05 12.78 0.64
C THR A 70 -11.84 12.49 1.51
N ALA A 71 -11.32 11.28 1.40
CA ALA A 71 -10.11 10.87 2.11
C ALA A 71 -9.14 10.18 1.17
N ARG A 72 -7.86 10.20 1.55
CA ARG A 72 -6.83 9.42 0.87
C ARG A 72 -7.14 7.93 1.01
N ASN A 73 -7.18 7.24 -0.11
CA ASN A 73 -7.33 5.79 -0.14
C ASN A 73 -6.00 5.09 0.08
N PHE A 74 -5.05 5.35 -0.81
CA PHE A 74 -3.66 4.89 -0.69
C PHE A 74 -2.75 5.75 -1.57
N THR A 75 -1.45 5.68 -1.27
CA THR A 75 -0.39 6.27 -2.09
C THR A 75 0.52 5.14 -2.56
N ILE A 76 0.98 5.22 -3.80
CA ILE A 76 1.88 4.23 -4.40
C ILE A 76 3.17 4.88 -4.90
N CYS A 77 4.25 4.11 -4.84
CA CYS A 77 5.44 4.30 -5.67
C CYS A 77 5.48 3.17 -6.68
N TYR A 78 5.11 3.45 -7.92
CA TYR A 78 5.02 2.46 -8.99
C TYR A 78 6.27 2.46 -9.85
N ASP A 79 6.86 1.30 -10.06
CA ASP A 79 7.98 1.10 -10.98
C ASP A 79 7.43 0.76 -12.36
N THR A 80 7.47 1.72 -13.27
CA THR A 80 6.92 1.62 -14.64
C THR A 80 7.66 0.58 -15.49
N LYS A 81 8.93 0.33 -15.20
CA LYS A 81 9.76 -0.66 -15.89
C LYS A 81 9.46 -2.08 -15.43
N LYS A 82 9.33 -2.28 -14.12
CA LYS A 82 8.94 -3.59 -13.56
C LYS A 82 7.45 -3.84 -13.63
N ARG A 83 6.65 -2.78 -13.84
CA ARG A 83 5.17 -2.82 -13.82
C ARG A 83 4.60 -3.36 -12.51
N ILE A 84 5.17 -2.90 -11.39
CA ILE A 84 4.75 -3.28 -10.04
C ILE A 84 5.02 -2.11 -9.09
N ALA A 85 4.19 -1.96 -8.06
CA ALA A 85 4.49 -0.97 -7.03
C ALA A 85 5.66 -1.42 -6.17
N ASN A 86 6.65 -0.55 -5.98
CA ASN A 86 7.70 -0.75 -5.00
C ASN A 86 7.11 -0.75 -3.58
N TRP A 87 6.09 0.10 -3.36
CA TRP A 87 5.31 0.12 -2.13
C TRP A 87 3.93 0.75 -2.34
N VAL A 88 2.99 0.35 -1.48
CA VAL A 88 1.67 0.95 -1.31
C VAL A 88 1.49 1.32 0.15
N ALA A 89 1.21 2.58 0.43
CA ALA A 89 1.03 3.13 1.78
C ALA A 89 -0.43 3.56 1.97
N TYR A 90 -1.06 3.16 3.09
CA TYR A 90 -2.46 3.47 3.31
C TYR A 90 -2.85 3.46 4.78
N PRO A 91 -3.80 4.34 5.18
CA PRO A 91 -4.37 4.32 6.53
C PRO A 91 -5.37 3.18 6.68
N ILE A 92 -5.43 2.58 7.86
CA ILE A 92 -6.46 1.63 8.28
C ILE A 92 -7.22 2.25 9.46
N HIS A 93 -8.50 2.51 9.25
CA HIS A 93 -9.37 3.09 10.27
C HIS A 93 -10.83 2.71 9.98
N SER A 94 -11.67 2.71 10.98
CA SER A 94 -13.09 2.32 10.87
C SER A 94 -13.88 3.15 9.85
N CYS A 95 -13.51 4.42 9.60
CA CYS A 95 -14.18 5.27 8.62
C CYS A 95 -14.08 4.76 7.17
N TYR A 96 -13.13 3.89 6.86
CA TYR A 96 -12.99 3.24 5.55
C TYR A 96 -13.85 1.97 5.41
N ARG A 97 -14.58 1.58 6.47
CA ARG A 97 -15.40 0.36 6.51
C ARG A 97 -16.78 0.65 7.09
N VAL A 98 -17.59 1.38 6.34
CA VAL A 98 -18.94 1.79 6.77
C VAL A 98 -20.01 1.16 5.88
N GLY A 99 -20.85 0.34 6.46
CA GLY A 99 -21.96 -0.31 5.77
C GLY A 99 -21.65 -1.76 5.41
N LYS A 100 -22.23 -2.25 4.31
CA LYS A 100 -22.07 -3.64 3.87
C LYS A 100 -20.92 -3.75 2.89
N TYR A 101 -20.02 -4.71 3.13
CA TYR A 101 -18.97 -5.02 2.18
C TYR A 101 -19.55 -5.66 0.90
N GLU A 102 -19.19 -5.06 -0.22
CA GLU A 102 -19.41 -5.62 -1.56
C GLU A 102 -18.09 -5.55 -2.33
N ARG A 103 -17.57 -6.71 -2.70
CA ARG A 103 -16.34 -6.80 -3.48
C ARG A 103 -16.65 -6.39 -4.92
N SER A 104 -16.05 -5.30 -5.38
CA SER A 104 -16.33 -4.75 -6.72
C SER A 104 -15.80 -5.63 -7.85
N ASN A 105 -14.68 -6.31 -7.65
CA ASN A 105 -13.93 -7.02 -8.69
C ASN A 105 -13.70 -6.15 -9.95
N ALA A 106 -13.55 -4.86 -9.77
CA ALA A 106 -13.40 -3.85 -10.83
C ALA A 106 -11.98 -3.82 -11.39
N TRP A 107 -11.48 -4.98 -11.83
CA TRP A 107 -10.14 -5.13 -12.39
C TRP A 107 -9.96 -4.25 -13.62
N LYS A 108 -9.09 -3.25 -13.51
CA LYS A 108 -8.84 -2.28 -14.58
C LYS A 108 -7.47 -1.60 -14.40
N TYR A 109 -7.05 -0.91 -15.43
CA TYR A 109 -5.90 -0.02 -15.33
C TYR A 109 -6.17 1.12 -14.35
N ASP A 110 -5.11 1.57 -13.69
CA ASP A 110 -5.10 2.79 -12.91
C ASP A 110 -5.12 3.98 -13.86
N PRO A 111 -6.12 4.87 -13.78
CA PRO A 111 -6.22 6.00 -14.71
C PRO A 111 -5.12 7.06 -14.53
N GLU A 112 -4.40 7.05 -13.40
CA GLU A 112 -3.32 7.99 -13.09
C GLU A 112 -1.95 7.53 -13.63
N VAL A 113 -1.86 6.32 -14.19
CA VAL A 113 -0.64 5.76 -14.76
C VAL A 113 -0.92 5.36 -16.21
N PRO A 114 -0.08 5.71 -17.20
CA PRO A 114 -0.30 5.29 -18.58
C PRO A 114 -0.40 3.76 -18.75
N GLU A 115 -1.34 3.31 -19.56
CA GLU A 115 -1.67 1.88 -19.72
C GLU A 115 -0.46 1.03 -20.19
N GLU A 116 0.40 1.60 -21.03
CA GLU A 116 1.60 0.93 -21.54
C GLU A 116 2.58 0.50 -20.43
N PHE A 117 2.48 1.13 -19.26
CA PHE A 117 3.31 0.79 -18.09
C PHE A 117 2.61 -0.14 -17.09
N GLN A 118 1.43 -0.62 -17.43
CA GLN A 118 0.65 -1.46 -16.53
C GLN A 118 0.46 -2.88 -17.08
N VAL A 119 0.12 -3.81 -16.19
CA VAL A 119 -0.27 -5.17 -16.57
C VAL A 119 -1.78 -5.23 -16.74
N ASP A 120 -2.28 -5.78 -17.85
CA ASP A 120 -3.72 -6.01 -18.03
C ASP A 120 -4.19 -7.18 -17.17
N LEU A 121 -4.86 -6.87 -16.10
CA LEU A 121 -5.46 -7.83 -15.18
C LEU A 121 -7.00 -7.94 -15.33
N SER A 122 -7.59 -7.24 -16.30
CA SER A 122 -9.04 -7.18 -16.50
C SER A 122 -9.62 -8.53 -16.92
N ARG A 123 -8.86 -9.32 -17.69
CA ARG A 123 -9.30 -10.59 -18.30
C ARG A 123 -8.84 -11.84 -17.56
N GLY A 124 -8.04 -11.70 -16.52
CA GLY A 124 -7.48 -12.85 -15.82
C GLY A 124 -6.34 -12.48 -14.88
N SER A 125 -5.66 -13.50 -14.39
CA SER A 125 -4.47 -13.37 -13.57
C SER A 125 -3.21 -13.44 -14.43
N TYR A 126 -2.06 -13.42 -13.75
CA TYR A 126 -0.76 -13.61 -14.39
C TYR A 126 -0.65 -14.99 -15.05
N ASN A 127 0.23 -15.12 -16.04
CA ASN A 127 0.56 -16.41 -16.62
C ASN A 127 1.27 -17.31 -15.59
N GLY A 128 0.93 -18.59 -15.59
CA GLY A 128 1.51 -19.58 -14.69
C GLY A 128 0.85 -19.62 -13.31
N ARG A 129 1.64 -19.90 -12.26
CA ARG A 129 1.17 -20.11 -10.90
C ARG A 129 0.73 -18.82 -10.17
N PRO A 130 1.38 -17.65 -10.38
CA PRO A 130 1.04 -16.46 -9.61
C PRO A 130 -0.41 -16.04 -9.78
N ILE A 131 -1.00 -15.54 -8.69
CA ILE A 131 -2.34 -14.96 -8.67
C ILE A 131 -2.26 -13.45 -8.38
N ARG A 132 -3.38 -12.76 -8.59
CA ARG A 132 -3.53 -11.33 -8.29
C ARG A 132 -3.58 -11.12 -6.78
N GLY A 133 -2.50 -10.60 -6.20
CA GLY A 133 -2.42 -10.25 -4.79
C GLY A 133 -2.57 -8.75 -4.57
N HIS A 134 -3.46 -8.34 -3.65
CA HIS A 134 -3.64 -6.95 -3.28
C HIS A 134 -2.50 -6.49 -2.35
N GLN A 135 -2.00 -5.29 -2.54
CA GLN A 135 -1.12 -4.62 -1.58
C GLN A 135 -1.95 -3.81 -0.57
N CYS A 136 -2.87 -2.97 -1.03
CA CYS A 136 -3.94 -2.42 -0.21
C CYS A 136 -5.15 -3.36 -0.30
N MET A 137 -5.46 -4.05 0.78
CA MET A 137 -6.51 -5.07 0.84
C MET A 137 -7.90 -4.49 0.53
N SER A 138 -8.65 -5.13 -0.37
CA SER A 138 -9.99 -4.66 -0.75
C SER A 138 -10.99 -4.68 0.42
N TYR A 139 -10.83 -5.60 1.36
CA TYR A 139 -11.70 -5.70 2.54
C TYR A 139 -11.46 -4.57 3.56
N HIS A 140 -10.36 -3.83 3.46
CA HIS A 140 -10.16 -2.59 4.23
C HIS A 140 -10.93 -1.39 3.68
N ARG A 141 -11.56 -1.50 2.53
CA ARG A 141 -12.04 -0.41 1.72
C ARG A 141 -13.48 -0.62 1.26
N TYR A 142 -14.43 -0.26 2.10
CA TYR A 142 -15.84 -0.20 1.68
C TYR A 142 -16.62 0.84 2.48
N VAL A 143 -17.34 1.67 1.76
CA VAL A 143 -18.34 2.58 2.33
C VAL A 143 -19.60 2.52 1.47
N SER A 144 -20.76 2.52 2.10
CA SER A 144 -22.03 2.47 1.37
C SER A 144 -22.29 3.70 0.52
N TYR A 145 -21.57 4.80 0.77
CA TYR A 145 -21.71 6.06 0.04
C TYR A 145 -21.14 5.99 -1.39
N SER A 146 -20.06 5.25 -1.60
CA SER A 146 -19.38 5.16 -2.90
C SER A 146 -18.64 3.84 -3.07
N SER A 147 -18.79 3.22 -4.24
CA SER A 147 -17.99 2.03 -4.63
C SER A 147 -16.54 2.37 -4.96
N LEU A 148 -16.21 3.61 -5.26
CA LEU A 148 -14.89 4.02 -5.74
C LEU A 148 -13.76 3.63 -4.79
N LEU A 149 -13.99 3.74 -3.48
CA LEU A 149 -13.01 3.34 -2.48
C LEU A 149 -12.56 1.88 -2.63
N ASN A 150 -13.52 0.98 -2.88
CA ASN A 150 -13.23 -0.44 -3.11
C ASN A 150 -12.69 -0.68 -4.53
N GLU A 151 -13.27 -0.03 -5.54
CA GLU A 151 -12.85 -0.20 -6.94
C GLU A 151 -11.37 0.13 -7.16
N GLN A 152 -10.87 1.19 -6.54
CA GLN A 152 -9.47 1.60 -6.65
C GLN A 152 -8.51 0.49 -6.17
N THR A 153 -8.92 -0.36 -5.22
CA THR A 153 -8.06 -1.47 -4.78
C THR A 153 -7.84 -2.52 -5.86
N PHE A 154 -8.66 -2.54 -6.91
CA PHE A 154 -8.56 -3.44 -8.07
C PHE A 154 -7.78 -2.82 -9.25
N TYR A 155 -7.21 -1.63 -9.08
CA TYR A 155 -6.29 -1.06 -10.05
C TYR A 155 -5.03 -1.93 -10.16
N SER A 156 -4.57 -2.16 -11.39
CA SER A 156 -3.39 -3.01 -11.64
C SER A 156 -2.14 -2.52 -10.88
N THR A 157 -2.05 -1.23 -10.58
CA THR A 157 -0.96 -0.63 -9.80
C THR A 157 -0.95 -1.03 -8.32
N ASN A 158 -2.09 -1.48 -7.78
CA ASN A 158 -2.21 -2.03 -6.42
C ASN A 158 -2.01 -3.55 -6.35
N ILE A 159 -1.80 -4.20 -7.48
CA ILE A 159 -1.77 -5.66 -7.59
C ILE A 159 -0.36 -6.14 -7.91
N MET A 160 0.03 -7.20 -7.23
CA MET A 160 1.31 -7.88 -7.46
C MET A 160 1.09 -9.37 -7.73
N PRO A 161 1.99 -10.02 -8.49
CA PRO A 161 1.98 -11.46 -8.60
C PRO A 161 2.35 -12.08 -7.24
N GLN A 162 1.47 -12.90 -6.71
CA GLN A 162 1.71 -13.63 -5.46
C GLN A 162 1.56 -15.14 -5.68
N ASP A 163 2.38 -15.92 -4.98
CA ASP A 163 2.16 -17.35 -4.89
C ASP A 163 0.83 -17.62 -4.16
N PRO A 164 -0.03 -18.54 -4.66
CA PRO A 164 -1.32 -18.84 -4.04
C PRO A 164 -1.24 -19.24 -2.57
N ASP A 165 -0.24 -20.05 -2.22
CA ASP A 165 -0.07 -20.52 -0.84
C ASP A 165 0.40 -19.38 0.08
N PHE A 166 1.22 -18.46 -0.43
CA PHE A 166 1.59 -17.24 0.29
C PHE A 166 0.39 -16.30 0.46
N ASN A 167 -0.38 -16.07 -0.62
CA ASN A 167 -1.52 -15.15 -0.60
C ASN A 167 -2.62 -15.60 0.37
N SER A 168 -2.96 -16.90 0.38
CA SER A 168 -3.97 -17.46 1.27
C SER A 168 -3.44 -17.89 2.65
N GLY A 169 -2.13 -17.97 2.82
CA GLY A 169 -1.46 -18.29 4.07
C GLY A 169 -0.95 -17.05 4.80
N SER A 170 0.37 -16.91 4.91
CA SER A 170 1.00 -15.87 5.74
C SER A 170 0.56 -14.43 5.38
N TRP A 171 0.28 -14.16 4.09
CA TRP A 171 -0.23 -12.85 3.69
C TRP A 171 -1.67 -12.63 4.19
N GLY A 172 -2.55 -13.63 4.01
CA GLY A 172 -3.92 -13.59 4.53
C GLY A 172 -3.96 -13.46 6.05
N ASP A 173 -3.10 -14.18 6.76
CA ASP A 173 -2.97 -14.07 8.23
C ASP A 173 -2.58 -12.66 8.67
N LEU A 174 -1.68 -12.00 7.93
CA LEU A 174 -1.29 -10.62 8.19
C LEU A 174 -2.43 -9.64 7.90
N GLU A 175 -3.16 -9.85 6.81
CA GLU A 175 -4.36 -9.05 6.48
C GLU A 175 -5.42 -9.18 7.59
N ASP A 176 -5.69 -10.39 8.08
CA ASP A 176 -6.62 -10.66 9.19
C ASP A 176 -6.14 -10.03 10.50
N LEU A 177 -4.82 -10.01 10.75
CA LEU A 177 -4.25 -9.33 11.89
C LEU A 177 -4.52 -7.83 11.84
N THR A 178 -4.31 -7.19 10.68
CA THR A 178 -4.55 -5.74 10.52
C THR A 178 -6.03 -5.38 10.70
N LEU A 179 -6.95 -6.29 10.35
CA LEU A 179 -8.38 -6.10 10.58
C LEU A 179 -8.74 -5.99 12.06
N LYS A 180 -8.01 -6.65 12.95
CA LYS A 180 -8.26 -6.57 14.41
C LYS A 180 -7.99 -5.17 14.96
N TYR A 181 -7.10 -4.41 14.31
CA TYR A 181 -6.75 -3.05 14.74
C TYR A 181 -7.71 -1.98 14.22
N ILE A 182 -8.61 -2.29 13.30
CA ILE A 182 -9.53 -1.31 12.72
C ILE A 182 -10.57 -0.77 13.71
N SER A 183 -10.80 -1.47 14.81
CA SER A 183 -11.68 -1.05 15.91
C SER A 183 -11.01 -0.12 16.93
N TYR A 184 -9.70 0.08 16.82
CA TYR A 184 -9.01 1.04 17.68
C TYR A 184 -9.40 2.47 17.31
N PRO A 185 -9.39 3.40 18.28
CA PRO A 185 -9.78 4.78 18.02
C PRO A 185 -8.80 5.53 17.12
N ASP A 186 -7.55 5.07 17.07
CA ASP A 186 -6.49 5.68 16.28
C ASP A 186 -6.35 5.02 14.91
N THR A 187 -5.73 5.72 13.99
CA THR A 187 -5.40 5.20 12.66
C THR A 187 -4.16 4.32 12.72
N LEU A 188 -4.27 3.08 12.21
CA LEU A 188 -3.11 2.27 11.89
C LEU A 188 -2.61 2.66 10.49
N TYR A 189 -1.36 2.98 10.37
CA TYR A 189 -0.72 3.26 9.10
C TYR A 189 0.01 2.01 8.60
N ASN A 190 -0.26 1.62 7.36
CA ASN A 190 0.30 0.42 6.76
C ASN A 190 1.08 0.76 5.50
N VAL A 191 2.25 0.15 5.37
CA VAL A 191 3.05 0.19 4.14
C VAL A 191 3.37 -1.24 3.75
N THR A 192 2.94 -1.63 2.55
CA THR A 192 3.32 -2.90 1.93
C THR A 192 4.30 -2.64 0.82
N GLY A 193 5.35 -3.43 0.76
CA GLY A 193 6.39 -3.29 -0.26
C GLY A 193 6.70 -4.60 -0.97
N THR A 194 7.24 -4.50 -2.19
CA THR A 194 7.72 -5.62 -2.98
C THR A 194 9.23 -5.63 -3.00
N TYR A 195 9.80 -6.81 -2.80
CA TYR A 195 11.25 -6.97 -2.83
C TYR A 195 11.64 -8.34 -3.41
N GLY A 196 12.72 -8.33 -4.18
CA GLY A 196 13.30 -9.54 -4.73
C GLY A 196 12.66 -10.01 -6.03
N VAL A 197 13.05 -11.21 -6.45
CA VAL A 197 12.58 -11.89 -7.67
C VAL A 197 12.34 -13.35 -7.35
N GLN A 198 11.14 -13.85 -7.65
CA GLN A 198 10.81 -15.26 -7.43
C GLN A 198 10.87 -16.12 -8.70
N GLY A 199 11.56 -15.69 -9.73
CA GLY A 199 11.75 -16.51 -10.94
C GLY A 199 10.48 -16.80 -11.76
N TYR A 200 9.39 -16.06 -11.53
CA TYR A 200 8.23 -16.08 -12.40
C TYR A 200 8.33 -14.94 -13.42
N THR A 201 8.18 -15.28 -14.69
CA THR A 201 8.04 -14.27 -15.74
C THR A 201 6.59 -13.79 -15.77
N THR A 202 6.39 -12.51 -15.58
CA THR A 202 5.13 -11.82 -15.86
C THR A 202 5.23 -11.23 -17.25
N ASP A 203 5.00 -12.03 -18.26
CA ASP A 203 4.86 -11.55 -19.65
C ASP A 203 3.46 -10.99 -19.88
#